data_4dd2a88e9d7d920c6ecbf9ea8740ee24
#
_entry.id   4dd2a88e9d7d920c6ecbf9ea8740ee24
#
_cell.length_a   1.000
_cell.length_b   1.000
_cell.length_c   1.000
_cell.angle_alpha   90.00
_cell.angle_beta   90.00
_cell.angle_gamma   90.00
#
_symmetry.space_group_name_H-M   'P 1'
#
loop_
_entity.id
_entity.type
_entity.pdbx_description
1 polymer ?
#
loop_
_entity_poly.entity_id
_entity_poly.type
_entity_poly.pdbx_seq_one_letter_code
_entity_poly.pdbx_strand_id
1 'polypeptide(L)'
;MAYIWILLIIIILLLGLLIYLNIKDSSQSSDSNESLRDLDKAVERQETKLSNLSDEIKSFQDPLSKLNRYLSGGALAGTFGEWALDAIIKDIFHPNQFIENAEVISGSGKRVEFAIKLPEGLLLPIDAKFPSGLYDNYLSAVDSSDSQSIKTAIDAIRRHIINDANDINSKYIQSGITIELGIMFIPSESLMQLIDSISDIREQIFRDNRVLIMGPNFHY
;
A
#
# COMPACT_ATOMS: atom_id res chain seq x y z
N MET A 1 -16.89 -35.63 81.76
CA MET A 1 -16.92 -34.12 81.71
C MET A 1 -15.75 -33.52 80.95
N ALA A 2 -14.55 -33.93 81.14
CA ALA A 2 -13.36 -33.37 80.44
C ALA A 2 -13.43 -33.51 78.89
N TYR A 3 -13.88 -34.61 78.37
CA TYR A 3 -13.97 -34.84 76.90
C TYR A 3 -14.94 -33.89 76.16
N ILE A 4 -15.99 -33.41 76.85
CA ILE A 4 -16.93 -32.47 76.27
C ILE A 4 -16.28 -31.11 76.03
N TRP A 5 -15.42 -30.65 76.96
CA TRP A 5 -14.69 -29.40 76.83
C TRP A 5 -13.62 -29.47 75.73
N ILE A 6 -12.96 -30.59 75.61
CA ILE A 6 -11.97 -30.80 74.53
C ILE A 6 -12.65 -30.78 73.16
N LEU A 7 -13.80 -31.44 73.03
CA LEU A 7 -14.58 -31.45 71.75
C LEU A 7 -15.05 -30.04 71.40
N LEU A 8 -15.49 -29.26 72.38
CA LEU A 8 -15.98 -27.89 72.19
C LEU A 8 -14.85 -26.95 71.71
N ILE A 9 -13.65 -27.11 72.27
CA ILE A 9 -12.46 -26.36 71.83
C ILE A 9 -12.07 -26.71 70.39
N ILE A 10 -12.12 -28.00 70.01
CA ILE A 10 -11.83 -28.44 68.62
C ILE A 10 -12.84 -27.87 67.66
N ILE A 11 -14.14 -27.83 68.00
CA ILE A 11 -15.18 -27.25 67.15
C ILE A 11 -14.97 -25.74 66.96
N ILE A 12 -14.60 -25.01 68.00
CA ILE A 12 -14.34 -23.57 67.94
C ILE A 12 -13.08 -23.31 67.04
N LEU A 13 -12.04 -24.11 67.14
CA LEU A 13 -10.85 -23.99 66.28
C LEU A 13 -11.15 -24.30 64.83
N LEU A 14 -11.96 -25.33 64.56
CA LEU A 14 -12.40 -25.66 63.19
C LEU A 14 -13.30 -24.59 62.59
N LEU A 15 -14.24 -24.00 63.34
CA LEU A 15 -15.05 -22.87 62.94
C LEU A 15 -14.20 -21.62 62.65
N GLY A 16 -13.22 -21.32 63.51
CA GLY A 16 -12.27 -20.22 63.31
C GLY A 16 -11.42 -20.41 62.04
N LEU A 17 -10.97 -21.63 61.78
CA LEU A 17 -10.21 -21.97 60.56
C LEU A 17 -11.12 -21.83 59.30
N LEU A 18 -12.36 -22.29 59.36
CA LEU A 18 -13.35 -22.16 58.26
C LEU A 18 -13.65 -20.68 57.93
N ILE A 19 -13.84 -19.86 58.96
CA ILE A 19 -14.05 -18.42 58.80
C ILE A 19 -12.81 -17.76 58.19
N TYR A 20 -11.62 -18.10 58.66
CA TYR A 20 -10.37 -17.58 58.13
C TYR A 20 -10.16 -17.93 56.65
N LEU A 21 -10.42 -19.18 56.23
CA LEU A 21 -10.33 -19.63 54.85
C LEU A 21 -11.39 -18.91 53.95
N ASN A 22 -12.57 -18.70 54.44
CA ASN A 22 -13.65 -18.00 53.70
C ASN A 22 -13.34 -16.52 53.49
N ILE A 23 -12.75 -15.85 54.50
CA ILE A 23 -12.31 -14.44 54.36
C ILE A 23 -11.13 -14.33 53.40
N LYS A 24 -10.19 -15.29 53.40
CA LYS A 24 -9.07 -15.32 52.50
C LYS A 24 -9.50 -15.54 51.04
N ASP A 25 -10.47 -16.42 50.81
CA ASP A 25 -11.03 -16.68 49.48
C ASP A 25 -11.83 -15.47 48.93
N SER A 26 -12.54 -14.76 49.82
CA SER A 26 -13.24 -13.53 49.46
C SER A 26 -12.35 -12.36 49.10
N SER A 27 -11.11 -12.27 49.66
CA SER A 27 -10.17 -11.23 49.28
C SER A 27 -9.50 -11.49 47.90
N GLN A 28 -9.34 -12.75 47.52
CA GLN A 28 -8.81 -13.12 46.21
C GLN A 28 -9.81 -12.90 45.06
N SER A 29 -11.12 -13.00 45.36
CA SER A 29 -12.19 -12.70 44.37
C SER A 29 -12.41 -11.19 44.15
N SER A 30 -12.08 -10.34 45.13
CA SER A 30 -12.13 -8.88 44.95
C SER A 30 -11.00 -8.36 44.04
N ASP A 31 -9.78 -8.85 44.16
CA ASP A 31 -8.65 -8.52 43.30
C ASP A 31 -8.89 -8.94 41.84
N SER A 32 -9.48 -10.12 41.65
CA SER A 32 -9.85 -10.62 40.33
C SER A 32 -10.95 -9.77 39.65
N ASN A 33 -11.92 -9.29 40.42
CA ASN A 33 -12.98 -8.42 39.92
C ASN A 33 -12.48 -7.01 39.60
N GLU A 34 -11.48 -6.50 40.30
CA GLU A 34 -10.87 -5.21 40.02
C GLU A 34 -10.02 -5.30 38.74
N SER A 35 -9.25 -6.37 38.56
CA SER A 35 -8.49 -6.65 37.33
C SER A 35 -9.39 -6.80 36.11
N LEU A 36 -10.54 -7.46 36.22
CA LEU A 36 -11.54 -7.57 35.15
C LEU A 36 -12.14 -6.21 34.78
N ARG A 37 -12.47 -5.37 35.78
CA ARG A 37 -12.97 -4.01 35.53
C ARG A 37 -11.93 -3.10 34.83
N ASP A 38 -10.65 -3.25 35.17
CA ASP A 38 -9.59 -2.49 34.52
C ASP A 38 -9.35 -2.99 33.09
N LEU A 39 -9.50 -4.29 32.85
CA LEU A 39 -9.49 -4.86 31.51
C LEU A 39 -10.65 -4.35 30.66
N ASP A 40 -11.88 -4.35 31.21
CA ASP A 40 -13.06 -3.83 30.52
C ASP A 40 -12.88 -2.35 30.15
N LYS A 41 -12.36 -1.53 31.06
CA LYS A 41 -12.04 -0.12 30.77
C LYS A 41 -10.95 0.04 29.72
N ALA A 42 -9.96 -0.85 29.68
CA ALA A 42 -8.91 -0.83 28.68
C ALA A 42 -9.44 -1.21 27.29
N VAL A 43 -10.33 -2.21 27.23
CA VAL A 43 -11.02 -2.62 26.00
C VAL A 43 -11.93 -1.48 25.48
N GLU A 44 -12.74 -0.89 26.34
CA GLU A 44 -13.62 0.25 25.98
C GLU A 44 -12.82 1.47 25.45
N ARG A 45 -11.66 1.75 26.06
CA ARG A 45 -10.73 2.78 25.55
C ARG A 45 -10.14 2.43 24.21
N GLN A 46 -9.84 1.15 23.96
CA GLN A 46 -9.33 0.70 22.64
C GLN A 46 -10.42 0.75 21.58
N GLU A 47 -11.64 0.33 21.89
CA GLU A 47 -12.80 0.44 21.00
C GLU A 47 -13.08 1.89 20.62
N THR A 48 -13.04 2.80 21.59
CA THR A 48 -13.21 4.25 21.35
C THR A 48 -12.10 4.80 20.45
N LYS A 49 -10.83 4.38 20.67
CA LYS A 49 -9.71 4.78 19.81
C LYS A 49 -9.84 4.23 18.39
N LEU A 50 -10.26 2.98 18.23
CA LEU A 50 -10.50 2.36 16.93
C LEU A 50 -11.66 3.04 16.19
N SER A 51 -12.75 3.38 16.89
CA SER A 51 -13.87 4.14 16.32
C SER A 51 -13.42 5.52 15.85
N ASN A 52 -12.69 6.26 16.68
CA ASN A 52 -12.16 7.59 16.31
C ASN A 52 -11.19 7.51 15.12
N LEU A 53 -10.32 6.50 15.10
CA LEU A 53 -9.41 6.25 13.97
C LEU A 53 -10.18 5.91 12.68
N SER A 54 -11.24 5.11 12.80
CA SER A 54 -12.13 4.78 11.67
C SER A 54 -12.83 6.03 11.12
N ASP A 55 -13.28 6.92 11.99
CA ASP A 55 -13.94 8.17 11.58
C ASP A 55 -12.93 9.18 11.00
N GLU A 56 -11.72 9.23 11.53
CA GLU A 56 -10.61 9.98 10.94
C GLU A 56 -10.28 9.45 9.54
N ILE A 57 -10.12 8.14 9.38
CA ILE A 57 -9.87 7.52 8.06
C ILE A 57 -11.00 7.83 7.08
N LYS A 58 -12.27 7.73 7.51
CA LYS A 58 -13.42 8.10 6.67
C LYS A 58 -13.41 9.58 6.29
N SER A 59 -13.04 10.46 7.22
CA SER A 59 -12.95 11.91 6.95
C SER A 59 -11.86 12.24 5.94
N PHE A 60 -10.80 11.41 5.81
CA PHE A 60 -9.77 11.52 4.79
C PHE A 60 -10.15 10.85 3.46
N GLN A 61 -11.04 9.86 3.47
CA GLN A 61 -11.47 9.18 2.23
C GLN A 61 -12.21 10.12 1.27
N ASP A 62 -13.05 11.03 1.76
CA ASP A 62 -13.78 11.99 0.92
C ASP A 62 -12.87 13.03 0.23
N PRO A 63 -11.94 13.71 0.93
CA PRO A 63 -10.94 14.57 0.30
C PRO A 63 -10.02 13.82 -0.65
N LEU A 64 -9.57 12.60 -0.28
CA LEU A 64 -8.71 11.78 -1.13
C LEU A 64 -9.44 11.28 -2.38
N SER A 65 -10.71 10.90 -2.28
CA SER A 65 -11.51 10.51 -3.44
C SER A 65 -11.79 11.70 -4.37
N LYS A 66 -12.00 12.89 -3.82
CA LYS A 66 -12.10 14.13 -4.57
C LYS A 66 -10.77 14.49 -5.23
N LEU A 67 -9.68 14.42 -4.49
CA LEU A 67 -8.33 14.65 -5.01
C LEU A 67 -8.01 13.65 -6.12
N ASN A 68 -8.31 12.36 -5.90
CA ASN A 68 -8.12 11.32 -6.89
C ASN A 68 -8.98 11.57 -8.15
N ARG A 69 -10.22 12.05 -7.99
CA ARG A 69 -11.10 12.44 -9.10
C ARG A 69 -10.61 13.68 -9.85
N TYR A 70 -9.99 14.65 -9.15
CA TYR A 70 -9.32 15.79 -9.77
C TYR A 70 -8.04 15.38 -10.50
N LEU A 71 -7.26 14.45 -9.92
CA LEU A 71 -6.04 13.92 -10.53
C LEU A 71 -6.33 12.95 -11.69
N SER A 72 -7.48 12.32 -11.70
CA SER A 72 -7.94 11.39 -12.75
C SER A 72 -8.39 12.09 -14.03
N GLY A 73 -8.58 13.40 -14.03
CA GLY A 73 -8.83 14.17 -15.25
C GLY A 73 -7.62 14.10 -16.20
N GLY A 74 -7.72 13.35 -17.30
CA GLY A 74 -6.66 12.86 -18.18
C GLY A 74 -5.37 13.68 -18.34
N ALA A 75 -5.45 15.01 -18.50
CA ALA A 75 -4.28 15.88 -18.59
C ALA A 75 -3.57 16.09 -17.23
N LEU A 76 -4.35 16.19 -16.14
CA LEU A 76 -3.79 16.37 -14.78
C LEU A 76 -3.14 15.09 -14.24
N ALA A 77 -3.65 13.93 -14.61
CA ALA A 77 -3.08 12.65 -14.18
C ALA A 77 -1.72 12.37 -14.82
N GLY A 78 -1.53 12.73 -16.09
CA GLY A 78 -0.23 12.70 -16.76
C GLY A 78 0.78 13.61 -16.05
N THR A 79 0.40 14.87 -15.82
CA THR A 79 1.23 15.85 -15.10
C THR A 79 1.58 15.40 -13.67
N PHE A 80 0.64 14.76 -12.97
CA PHE A 80 0.90 14.20 -11.65
C PHE A 80 1.93 13.06 -11.69
N GLY A 81 1.84 12.19 -12.71
CA GLY A 81 2.80 11.11 -12.92
C GLY A 81 4.21 11.64 -13.16
N GLU A 82 4.34 12.62 -14.03
CA GLU A 82 5.61 13.32 -14.31
C GLU A 82 6.18 13.99 -13.05
N TRP A 83 5.32 14.70 -12.29
CA TRP A 83 5.73 15.35 -11.04
C TRP A 83 6.16 14.34 -9.97
N ALA A 84 5.45 13.23 -9.81
CA ALA A 84 5.80 12.19 -8.86
C ALA A 84 7.15 11.54 -9.22
N LEU A 85 7.38 11.26 -10.50
CA LEU A 85 8.64 10.73 -11.00
C LEU A 85 9.78 11.74 -10.78
N ASP A 86 9.54 13.01 -11.09
CA ASP A 86 10.50 14.11 -10.88
C ASP A 86 10.97 14.18 -9.42
N ALA A 87 10.01 14.15 -8.48
CA ALA A 87 10.32 14.18 -7.05
C ALA A 87 11.18 12.99 -6.62
N ILE A 88 10.87 11.77 -7.08
CA ILE A 88 11.62 10.55 -6.77
C ILE A 88 13.03 10.61 -7.36
N ILE A 89 13.16 10.99 -8.62
CA ILE A 89 14.47 11.05 -9.29
C ILE A 89 15.39 12.07 -8.62
N LYS A 90 14.86 13.25 -8.27
CA LYS A 90 15.63 14.32 -7.61
C LYS A 90 15.98 14.02 -6.15
N ASP A 91 15.21 13.16 -5.49
CA ASP A 91 15.51 12.70 -4.13
C ASP A 91 16.63 11.63 -4.13
N ILE A 92 16.63 10.74 -5.12
CA ILE A 92 17.55 9.60 -5.18
C ILE A 92 18.88 9.95 -5.87
N PHE A 93 18.83 10.73 -6.96
CA PHE A 93 19.97 10.97 -7.83
C PHE A 93 20.50 12.39 -7.75
N HIS A 94 21.82 12.54 -7.76
CA HIS A 94 22.44 13.86 -7.90
C HIS A 94 22.19 14.43 -9.33
N PRO A 95 22.02 15.78 -9.49
CA PRO A 95 21.68 16.40 -10.78
C PRO A 95 22.58 16.04 -11.97
N ASN A 96 23.82 15.64 -11.75
CA ASN A 96 24.72 15.20 -12.80
C ASN A 96 24.52 13.74 -13.23
N GLN A 97 23.70 12.95 -12.51
CA GLN A 97 23.47 11.53 -12.77
C GLN A 97 22.26 11.25 -13.67
N PHE A 98 21.47 12.26 -14.01
CA PHE A 98 20.32 12.10 -14.91
C PHE A 98 20.22 13.26 -15.91
N ILE A 99 19.34 13.11 -16.89
CA ILE A 99 18.95 14.11 -17.86
C ILE A 99 17.44 14.16 -17.86
N GLU A 100 16.88 15.36 -17.60
CA GLU A 100 15.44 15.60 -17.70
C GLU A 100 15.07 15.83 -19.18
N ASN A 101 13.87 15.38 -19.56
CA ASN A 101 13.32 15.56 -20.90
C ASN A 101 14.32 15.18 -22.01
N ALA A 102 14.93 14.02 -21.84
CA ALA A 102 16.07 13.58 -22.61
C ALA A 102 15.68 13.11 -24.03
N GLU A 103 16.33 13.66 -25.06
CA GLU A 103 16.33 13.08 -26.40
C GLU A 103 17.39 12.00 -26.47
N VAL A 104 16.99 10.75 -26.15
CA VAL A 104 17.92 9.61 -26.07
C VAL A 104 18.51 9.29 -27.44
N ILE A 105 17.67 9.28 -28.48
CA ILE A 105 18.07 9.04 -29.85
C ILE A 105 18.17 10.38 -30.55
N SER A 106 19.38 10.85 -30.78
CA SER A 106 19.65 12.17 -31.39
C SER A 106 18.96 12.33 -32.73
N GLY A 107 18.26 13.46 -32.92
CA GLY A 107 17.54 13.79 -34.14
C GLY A 107 16.19 13.08 -34.31
N SER A 108 15.76 12.27 -33.34
CA SER A 108 14.46 11.59 -33.37
C SER A 108 13.28 12.53 -33.03
N GLY A 109 13.55 13.62 -32.35
CA GLY A 109 12.53 14.51 -31.77
C GLY A 109 11.72 13.89 -30.63
N LYS A 110 12.01 12.63 -30.26
CA LYS A 110 11.32 11.90 -29.19
C LYS A 110 12.06 12.09 -27.88
N ARG A 111 11.34 12.50 -26.85
CA ARG A 111 11.90 12.78 -25.54
C ARG A 111 11.26 11.90 -24.49
N VAL A 112 12.12 11.35 -23.60
CA VAL A 112 11.70 10.64 -22.39
C VAL A 112 11.80 11.58 -21.19
N GLU A 113 10.95 11.42 -20.19
CA GLU A 113 10.96 12.32 -19.04
C GLU A 113 12.31 12.34 -18.32
N PHE A 114 12.88 11.16 -18.08
CA PHE A 114 14.21 11.04 -17.46
C PHE A 114 15.07 9.99 -18.16
N ALA A 115 16.36 10.26 -18.22
CA ALA A 115 17.38 9.29 -18.60
C ALA A 115 18.49 9.27 -17.54
N ILE A 116 18.67 8.16 -16.84
CA ILE A 116 19.74 7.99 -15.84
C ILE A 116 21.04 7.70 -16.58
N LYS A 117 22.10 8.43 -16.23
CA LYS A 117 23.43 8.22 -16.76
C LYS A 117 24.11 7.06 -16.05
N LEU A 118 24.44 6.03 -16.80
CA LEU A 118 25.13 4.85 -16.33
C LEU A 118 26.63 4.91 -16.69
N PRO A 119 27.46 4.04 -16.11
CA PRO A 119 28.84 3.86 -16.56
C PRO A 119 28.93 3.63 -18.07
N GLU A 120 30.09 3.93 -18.66
CA GLU A 120 30.36 3.80 -20.10
C GLU A 120 29.54 4.73 -21.01
N GLY A 121 28.81 5.72 -20.42
CA GLY A 121 28.02 6.69 -21.15
C GLY A 121 26.65 6.19 -21.60
N LEU A 122 26.25 4.98 -21.21
CA LEU A 122 24.94 4.44 -21.50
C LEU A 122 23.86 5.16 -20.68
N LEU A 123 22.63 5.15 -21.22
CA LEU A 123 21.47 5.76 -20.59
C LEU A 123 20.43 4.70 -20.22
N LEU A 124 19.71 4.92 -19.11
CA LEU A 124 18.51 4.16 -18.75
C LEU A 124 17.30 5.10 -18.86
N PRO A 125 16.44 4.96 -19.87
CA PRO A 125 15.25 5.77 -20.01
C PRO A 125 14.17 5.38 -19.02
N ILE A 126 13.49 6.38 -18.45
CA ILE A 126 12.37 6.23 -17.51
C ILE A 126 11.22 7.12 -17.99
N ASP A 127 10.06 6.53 -18.20
CA ASP A 127 8.86 7.19 -18.75
C ASP A 127 7.67 6.91 -17.83
N ALA A 128 6.97 7.97 -17.37
CA ALA A 128 5.80 7.83 -16.52
C ALA A 128 4.55 7.53 -17.36
N LYS A 129 3.76 6.56 -16.92
CA LYS A 129 2.51 6.18 -17.58
C LYS A 129 1.38 6.05 -16.58
N PHE A 130 0.29 6.74 -16.87
CA PHE A 130 -0.94 6.65 -16.06
C PHE A 130 -2.18 6.65 -16.96
N PRO A 131 -2.76 5.48 -17.24
CA PRO A 131 -3.97 5.34 -18.06
C PRO A 131 -5.24 5.76 -17.28
N SER A 132 -5.34 7.03 -16.89
CA SER A 132 -6.37 7.56 -15.98
C SER A 132 -7.79 7.19 -16.38
N GLY A 133 -8.18 7.44 -17.62
CA GLY A 133 -9.54 7.15 -18.11
C GLY A 133 -9.88 5.65 -18.08
N LEU A 134 -8.92 4.76 -18.33
CA LEU A 134 -9.14 3.32 -18.23
C LEU A 134 -9.22 2.87 -16.77
N TYR A 135 -8.44 3.49 -15.90
CA TYR A 135 -8.48 3.19 -14.48
C TYR A 135 -9.78 3.67 -13.83
N ASP A 136 -10.29 4.85 -14.23
CA ASP A 136 -11.60 5.36 -13.80
C ASP A 136 -12.76 4.44 -14.23
N ASN A 137 -12.68 3.89 -15.44
CA ASN A 137 -13.66 2.91 -15.94
C ASN A 137 -13.63 1.64 -15.09
N TYR A 138 -12.43 1.18 -14.70
CA TYR A 138 -12.29 0.04 -13.79
C TYR A 138 -12.90 0.31 -12.41
N LEU A 139 -12.62 1.47 -11.81
CA LEU A 139 -13.19 1.85 -10.51
C LEU A 139 -14.72 1.93 -10.57
N SER A 140 -15.26 2.52 -11.63
CA SER A 140 -16.71 2.60 -11.84
C SER A 140 -17.37 1.22 -12.00
N ALA A 141 -16.69 0.29 -12.66
CA ALA A 141 -17.16 -1.09 -12.81
C ALA A 141 -17.13 -1.83 -11.46
N VAL A 142 -16.12 -1.61 -10.63
CA VAL A 142 -16.02 -2.16 -9.26
C VAL A 142 -17.15 -1.60 -8.39
N ASP A 143 -17.39 -0.30 -8.41
CA ASP A 143 -18.46 0.35 -7.64
C ASP A 143 -19.85 -0.20 -8.01
N SER A 144 -20.07 -0.50 -9.29
CA SER A 144 -21.32 -1.12 -9.76
C SER A 144 -21.41 -2.64 -9.52
N SER A 145 -20.32 -3.26 -9.06
CA SER A 145 -20.21 -4.72 -8.85
C SER A 145 -20.53 -5.54 -10.13
N ASP A 146 -20.30 -4.97 -11.31
CA ASP A 146 -20.51 -5.63 -12.60
C ASP A 146 -19.26 -6.40 -13.02
N SER A 147 -19.28 -7.72 -12.81
CA SER A 147 -18.15 -8.61 -13.10
C SER A 147 -17.72 -8.59 -14.56
N GLN A 148 -18.67 -8.38 -15.51
CA GLN A 148 -18.35 -8.34 -16.93
C GLN A 148 -17.64 -7.03 -17.29
N SER A 149 -18.11 -5.91 -16.77
CA SER A 149 -17.49 -4.59 -16.94
C SER A 149 -16.11 -4.54 -16.28
N ILE A 150 -15.93 -5.14 -15.08
CA ILE A 150 -14.63 -5.27 -14.41
C ILE A 150 -13.64 -5.99 -15.32
N LYS A 151 -14.01 -7.16 -15.85
CA LYS A 151 -13.16 -7.94 -16.75
C LYS A 151 -12.77 -7.14 -18.00
N THR A 152 -13.74 -6.48 -18.60
CA THR A 152 -13.52 -5.66 -19.80
C THR A 152 -12.56 -4.50 -19.54
N ALA A 153 -12.68 -3.85 -18.37
CA ALA A 153 -11.80 -2.77 -17.96
C ALA A 153 -10.36 -3.26 -17.70
N ILE A 154 -10.20 -4.41 -17.04
CA ILE A 154 -8.88 -5.06 -16.82
C ILE A 154 -8.22 -5.38 -18.17
N ASP A 155 -8.94 -5.98 -19.10
CA ASP A 155 -8.43 -6.30 -20.45
C ASP A 155 -8.04 -5.05 -21.22
N ALA A 156 -8.75 -3.94 -21.05
CA ALA A 156 -8.41 -2.65 -21.66
C ALA A 156 -7.11 -2.07 -21.06
N ILE A 157 -6.96 -2.11 -19.73
CA ILE A 157 -5.74 -1.70 -19.04
C ILE A 157 -4.55 -2.56 -19.50
N ARG A 158 -4.71 -3.89 -19.53
CA ARG A 158 -3.67 -4.81 -20.01
C ARG A 158 -3.17 -4.41 -21.41
N ARG A 159 -4.07 -4.22 -22.37
CA ARG A 159 -3.68 -3.83 -23.74
C ARG A 159 -2.97 -2.48 -23.76
N HIS A 160 -3.43 -1.52 -22.97
CA HIS A 160 -2.82 -0.20 -22.92
C HIS A 160 -1.39 -0.24 -22.37
N ILE A 161 -1.16 -0.94 -21.26
CA ILE A 161 0.17 -1.10 -20.65
C ILE A 161 1.14 -1.82 -21.61
N ILE A 162 0.68 -2.82 -22.36
CA ILE A 162 1.51 -3.48 -23.38
C ILE A 162 1.85 -2.49 -24.51
N ASN A 163 0.92 -1.68 -24.95
CA ASN A 163 1.17 -0.67 -25.99
C ASN A 163 2.15 0.41 -25.49
N ASP A 164 2.02 0.86 -24.24
CA ASP A 164 2.96 1.80 -23.65
C ASP A 164 4.38 1.20 -23.56
N ALA A 165 4.48 -0.09 -23.23
CA ALA A 165 5.77 -0.78 -23.23
C ALA A 165 6.40 -0.88 -24.64
N ASN A 166 5.58 -1.16 -25.67
CA ASN A 166 6.01 -1.12 -27.07
C ASN A 166 6.51 0.28 -27.46
N ASP A 167 5.82 1.31 -27.02
CA ASP A 167 6.16 2.70 -27.27
C ASP A 167 7.51 3.06 -26.63
N ILE A 168 7.71 2.71 -25.35
CA ILE A 168 8.98 2.93 -24.65
C ILE A 168 10.13 2.21 -25.36
N ASN A 169 9.94 0.94 -25.70
CA ASN A 169 10.94 0.17 -26.42
C ASN A 169 11.33 0.85 -27.73
N SER A 170 10.35 1.11 -28.60
CA SER A 170 10.60 1.62 -29.95
C SER A 170 11.11 3.07 -29.98
N LYS A 171 10.78 3.86 -28.96
CA LYS A 171 11.12 5.29 -28.92
C LYS A 171 12.44 5.57 -28.19
N TYR A 172 12.76 4.78 -27.18
CA TYR A 172 13.81 5.14 -26.23
C TYR A 172 14.89 4.08 -26.01
N ILE A 173 14.69 2.82 -26.42
CA ILE A 173 15.71 1.78 -26.26
C ILE A 173 16.49 1.62 -27.56
N GLN A 174 17.80 1.89 -27.53
CA GLN A 174 18.68 1.75 -28.69
C GLN A 174 20.03 1.21 -28.25
N SER A 175 20.47 0.13 -28.91
CA SER A 175 21.76 -0.48 -28.66
C SER A 175 22.90 0.52 -28.86
N GLY A 176 23.86 0.54 -27.94
CA GLY A 176 25.00 1.44 -27.94
C GLY A 176 24.75 2.85 -27.41
N ILE A 177 23.49 3.22 -27.16
CA ILE A 177 23.10 4.50 -26.53
C ILE A 177 22.45 4.24 -25.18
N THR A 178 21.54 3.28 -25.12
CA THR A 178 20.92 2.86 -23.84
C THR A 178 21.40 1.48 -23.46
N ILE A 179 21.27 1.13 -22.19
CA ILE A 179 21.18 -0.28 -21.86
C ILE A 179 19.92 -0.84 -22.56
N GLU A 180 19.93 -2.13 -22.89
CA GLU A 180 18.78 -2.77 -23.55
C GLU A 180 17.62 -2.97 -22.57
N LEU A 181 17.24 -1.88 -21.90
CA LEU A 181 16.22 -1.84 -20.86
C LEU A 181 15.64 -0.41 -20.76
N GLY A 182 14.33 -0.31 -20.52
CA GLY A 182 13.64 0.92 -20.13
C GLY A 182 12.79 0.71 -18.85
N ILE A 183 12.41 1.78 -18.20
CA ILE A 183 11.51 1.76 -17.05
C ILE A 183 10.20 2.44 -17.43
N MET A 184 9.09 1.76 -17.18
CA MET A 184 7.74 2.33 -17.16
C MET A 184 7.38 2.61 -15.71
N PHE A 185 7.27 3.87 -15.34
CA PHE A 185 6.89 4.27 -14.00
C PHE A 185 5.37 4.46 -13.90
N ILE A 186 4.73 3.74 -12.99
CA ILE A 186 3.30 3.85 -12.69
C ILE A 186 3.14 4.62 -11.38
N PRO A 187 2.65 5.87 -11.37
CA PRO A 187 2.66 6.74 -10.19
C PRO A 187 1.57 6.41 -9.15
N SER A 188 0.80 5.36 -9.35
CA SER A 188 -0.29 4.94 -8.47
C SER A 188 -0.06 3.54 -7.93
N GLU A 189 0.01 3.41 -6.62
CA GLU A 189 0.14 2.12 -5.94
C GLU A 189 -1.07 1.21 -6.21
N SER A 190 -2.28 1.76 -6.20
CA SER A 190 -3.51 0.99 -6.45
C SER A 190 -3.56 0.47 -7.89
N LEU A 191 -3.14 1.28 -8.88
CA LEU A 191 -3.02 0.83 -10.27
C LEU A 191 -1.90 -0.20 -10.40
N MET A 192 -0.80 -0.04 -9.66
CA MET A 192 0.30 -0.99 -9.65
C MET A 192 -0.14 -2.37 -9.14
N GLN A 193 -0.91 -2.41 -8.04
CA GLN A 193 -1.51 -3.64 -7.50
C GLN A 193 -2.49 -4.27 -8.50
N LEU A 194 -3.27 -3.48 -9.21
CA LEU A 194 -4.15 -3.98 -10.28
C LEU A 194 -3.33 -4.60 -11.42
N ILE A 195 -2.28 -3.95 -11.88
CA ILE A 195 -1.37 -4.50 -12.91
C ILE A 195 -0.75 -5.81 -12.43
N ASP A 196 -0.30 -5.88 -11.18
CA ASP A 196 0.28 -7.09 -10.58
C ASP A 196 -0.71 -8.25 -10.46
N SER A 197 -2.00 -7.95 -10.40
CA SER A 197 -3.07 -8.98 -10.41
C SER A 197 -3.30 -9.59 -11.80
N ILE A 198 -2.80 -8.95 -12.85
CA ILE A 198 -2.89 -9.46 -14.24
C ILE A 198 -1.79 -10.50 -14.46
N SER A 199 -2.21 -11.75 -14.72
CA SER A 199 -1.27 -12.85 -14.91
C SER A 199 -0.23 -12.56 -15.99
N ASP A 200 1.03 -12.82 -15.67
CA ASP A 200 2.21 -12.83 -16.55
C ASP A 200 2.53 -11.49 -17.27
N ILE A 201 1.84 -10.38 -16.91
CA ILE A 201 2.00 -9.11 -17.64
C ILE A 201 3.43 -8.55 -17.51
N ARG A 202 4.04 -8.64 -16.32
CA ARG A 202 5.41 -8.14 -16.10
C ARG A 202 6.44 -8.96 -16.87
N GLU A 203 6.33 -10.28 -16.79
CA GLU A 203 7.24 -11.18 -17.53
C GLU A 203 7.06 -11.03 -19.03
N GLN A 204 5.85 -10.90 -19.51
CA GLN A 204 5.56 -10.64 -20.91
C GLN A 204 6.21 -9.35 -21.38
N ILE A 205 5.98 -8.24 -20.69
CA ILE A 205 6.51 -6.93 -21.05
C ILE A 205 8.04 -6.90 -20.98
N PHE A 206 8.64 -7.50 -19.93
CA PHE A 206 10.08 -7.57 -19.83
C PHE A 206 10.70 -8.41 -20.96
N ARG A 207 10.13 -9.56 -21.26
CA ARG A 207 10.62 -10.46 -22.30
C ARG A 207 10.50 -9.86 -23.69
N ASP A 208 9.32 -9.28 -23.99
CA ASP A 208 8.97 -8.87 -25.36
C ASP A 208 9.41 -7.43 -25.66
N ASN A 209 9.41 -6.55 -24.64
CA ASN A 209 9.67 -5.11 -24.77
C ASN A 209 10.94 -4.63 -24.06
N ARG A 210 11.58 -5.45 -23.23
CA ARG A 210 12.71 -5.00 -22.40
C ARG A 210 12.37 -3.80 -21.53
N VAL A 211 11.15 -3.77 -20.97
CA VAL A 211 10.65 -2.71 -20.09
C VAL A 211 10.33 -3.30 -18.71
N LEU A 212 10.83 -2.66 -17.66
CA LEU A 212 10.46 -2.93 -16.28
C LEU A 212 9.32 -1.99 -15.86
N ILE A 213 8.26 -2.54 -15.27
CA ILE A 213 7.20 -1.75 -14.66
C ILE A 213 7.57 -1.51 -13.20
N MET A 214 7.57 -0.24 -12.77
CA MET A 214 7.93 0.17 -11.41
C MET A 214 6.88 1.13 -10.86
N GLY A 215 6.56 1.00 -9.57
CA GLY A 215 5.66 1.89 -8.84
C GLY A 215 6.43 2.79 -7.85
N PRO A 216 5.71 3.66 -7.09
CA PRO A 216 6.33 4.57 -6.14
C PRO A 216 6.91 3.86 -4.91
N ASN A 217 6.38 2.70 -4.53
CA ASN A 217 6.85 1.92 -3.40
C ASN A 217 7.70 0.75 -3.87
N PHE A 218 9.02 0.84 -3.66
CA PHE A 218 9.93 -0.28 -3.83
C PHE A 218 9.92 -1.10 -2.54
N HIS A 219 9.10 -2.14 -2.47
CA HIS A 219 9.27 -3.15 -1.43
C HIS A 219 10.37 -4.13 -1.89
N TYR A 220 11.48 -4.12 -1.15
CA TYR A 220 12.53 -5.12 -1.24
C TYR A 220 12.10 -6.41 -0.53
#